data_fc19065445a3f555086896bff789ece6
#
_entry.id   fc19065445a3f555086896bff789ece6
#
_cell.length_a   1.000
_cell.length_b   1.000
_cell.length_c   1.000
_cell.angle_alpha   90.00
_cell.angle_beta   90.00
_cell.angle_gamma   90.00
#
_symmetry.space_group_name_H-M   'P 1'
#
loop_
_entity.id
_entity.type
_entity.pdbx_description
1 polymer ?
#
loop_
_entity_poly.entity_id
_entity_poly.type
_entity_poly.pdbx_seq_one_letter_code
_entity_poly.pdbx_strand_id
1 'polypeptide(L)'
;MTAKEQLKEISVRTHELVHVQYNTLNRSLIPALEKAGMHLVAAHENLTEAQSAFVDRYFEDNVYPVLTPMAMDSSRPFPLIRNKTLNIGALISKKEKSDKLNKKDKAGELLFATVQVPSVLPRVVQIPSKKDGDTTVILLEEIIERNIDKLFLSYDVVCAHPYRIMR
;
A
#
# COMPACT_ATOMS: atom_id res chain seq x y z
N MET A 1 1.62 21.99 -34.75
CA MET A 1 1.01 21.18 -33.67
C MET A 1 0.74 22.08 -32.47
N THR A 2 -0.50 22.21 -32.04
CA THR A 2 -0.87 22.99 -30.87
C THR A 2 -0.48 22.27 -29.59
N ALA A 3 -0.37 22.97 -28.46
CA ALA A 3 -0.09 22.33 -27.16
C ALA A 3 -1.10 21.23 -26.80
N LYS A 4 -2.37 21.41 -27.17
CA LYS A 4 -3.42 20.42 -26.97
C LYS A 4 -3.22 19.14 -27.79
N GLU A 5 -2.80 19.29 -29.04
CA GLU A 5 -2.46 18.16 -29.92
C GLU A 5 -1.23 17.41 -29.41
N GLN A 6 -0.21 18.13 -28.95
CA GLN A 6 0.98 17.52 -28.33
C GLN A 6 0.63 16.71 -27.09
N LEU A 7 -0.18 17.26 -26.17
CA LEU A 7 -0.61 16.54 -24.98
C LEU A 7 -1.40 15.28 -25.32
N LYS A 8 -2.27 15.34 -26.35
CA LYS A 8 -3.02 14.16 -26.80
C LYS A 8 -2.08 13.07 -27.33
N GLU A 9 -1.10 13.43 -28.16
CA GLU A 9 -0.14 12.47 -28.71
C GLU A 9 0.76 11.87 -27.62
N ILE A 10 1.24 12.69 -26.67
CA ILE A 10 2.01 12.23 -25.50
C ILE A 10 1.18 11.24 -24.68
N SER A 11 -0.10 11.53 -24.43
CA SER A 11 -0.99 10.65 -23.69
C SER A 11 -1.14 9.29 -24.37
N VAL A 12 -1.39 9.27 -25.69
CA VAL A 12 -1.51 8.01 -26.46
C VAL A 12 -0.23 7.20 -26.34
N ARG A 13 0.93 7.82 -26.60
CA ARG A 13 2.22 7.13 -26.53
C ARG A 13 2.55 6.62 -25.12
N THR A 14 2.22 7.40 -24.11
CA THR A 14 2.44 7.00 -22.71
C THR A 14 1.61 5.75 -22.37
N HIS A 15 0.34 5.73 -22.76
CA HIS A 15 -0.52 4.55 -22.51
C HIS A 15 -0.03 3.31 -23.27
N GLU A 16 0.43 3.45 -24.51
CA GLU A 16 1.04 2.35 -25.27
C GLU A 16 2.27 1.79 -24.54
N LEU A 17 3.19 2.64 -24.07
CA LEU A 17 4.38 2.24 -23.32
C LEU A 17 4.02 1.53 -22.01
N VAL A 18 3.07 2.08 -21.25
CA VAL A 18 2.58 1.47 -20.00
C VAL A 18 1.96 0.11 -20.30
N HIS A 19 1.18 -0.03 -21.37
CA HIS A 19 0.59 -1.31 -21.77
C HIS A 19 1.67 -2.36 -22.07
N VAL A 20 2.69 -2.00 -22.83
CA VAL A 20 3.84 -2.88 -23.12
C VAL A 20 4.57 -3.27 -21.82
N GLN A 21 4.82 -2.31 -20.94
CA GLN A 21 5.48 -2.53 -19.66
C GLN A 21 4.74 -3.57 -18.80
N TYR A 22 3.44 -3.38 -18.60
CA TYR A 22 2.64 -4.30 -17.78
C TYR A 22 2.44 -5.66 -18.45
N ASN A 23 2.30 -5.72 -19.76
CA ASN A 23 2.25 -7.01 -20.47
C ASN A 23 3.57 -7.78 -20.31
N THR A 24 4.70 -7.10 -20.45
CA THR A 24 6.03 -7.72 -20.26
C THR A 24 6.19 -8.22 -18.82
N LEU A 25 5.83 -7.40 -17.84
CA LEU A 25 5.88 -7.77 -16.42
C LEU A 25 5.01 -9.02 -16.16
N ASN A 26 3.73 -8.96 -16.50
CA ASN A 26 2.76 -9.96 -16.07
C ASN A 26 2.81 -11.26 -16.89
N ARG A 27 3.13 -11.18 -18.20
CA ARG A 27 3.10 -12.34 -19.09
C ARG A 27 4.47 -12.97 -19.35
N SER A 28 5.55 -12.26 -19.05
CA SER A 28 6.91 -12.77 -19.30
C SER A 28 7.75 -12.82 -18.04
N LEU A 29 7.92 -11.69 -17.34
CA LEU A 29 8.87 -11.60 -16.23
C LEU A 29 8.41 -12.40 -15.01
N ILE A 30 7.18 -12.18 -14.54
CA ILE A 30 6.64 -12.88 -13.35
C ILE A 30 6.64 -14.40 -13.57
N PRO A 31 6.10 -14.94 -14.69
CA PRO A 31 6.16 -16.38 -14.94
C PRO A 31 7.58 -16.95 -15.10
N ALA A 32 8.55 -16.16 -15.60
CA ALA A 32 9.94 -16.58 -15.68
C ALA A 32 10.60 -16.65 -14.29
N LEU A 33 10.31 -15.70 -13.40
CA LEU A 33 10.76 -15.73 -12.01
C LEU A 33 10.19 -16.95 -11.27
N GLU A 34 8.91 -17.21 -11.41
CA GLU A 34 8.27 -18.39 -10.80
C GLU A 34 8.91 -19.70 -11.25
N LYS A 35 9.21 -19.86 -12.55
CA LYS A 35 9.93 -21.02 -13.08
C LYS A 35 11.35 -21.16 -12.54
N ALA A 36 11.97 -20.05 -12.16
CA ALA A 36 13.30 -20.00 -11.56
C ALA A 36 13.28 -20.20 -10.02
N GLY A 37 12.12 -20.51 -9.42
CA GLY A 37 11.94 -20.71 -7.98
C GLY A 37 11.87 -19.40 -7.19
N MET A 38 11.61 -18.28 -7.86
CA MET A 38 11.46 -16.97 -7.21
C MET A 38 9.99 -16.54 -7.29
N HIS A 39 9.34 -16.44 -6.13
CA HIS A 39 7.92 -16.15 -6.00
C HIS A 39 7.69 -14.77 -5.41
N LEU A 40 6.97 -13.91 -6.13
CA LEU A 40 6.50 -12.63 -5.63
C LEU A 40 5.05 -12.75 -5.15
N VAL A 41 4.81 -12.53 -3.87
CA VAL A 41 3.45 -12.37 -3.33
C VAL A 41 2.98 -10.97 -3.68
N ALA A 42 2.12 -10.89 -4.69
CA ALA A 42 1.63 -9.63 -5.24
C ALA A 42 0.52 -8.99 -4.41
N ALA A 43 -0.15 -9.77 -3.55
CA ALA A 43 -1.23 -9.31 -2.68
C ALA A 43 -1.18 -10.08 -1.36
N HIS A 44 -1.31 -9.37 -0.25
CA HIS A 44 -1.17 -9.95 1.09
C HIS A 44 -2.28 -10.96 1.45
N GLU A 45 -3.42 -10.95 0.75
CA GLU A 45 -4.48 -11.95 0.92
C GLU A 45 -4.07 -13.35 0.45
N ASN A 46 -3.04 -13.45 -0.38
CA ASN A 46 -2.54 -14.71 -0.91
C ASN A 46 -1.47 -15.38 -0.03
N LEU A 47 -1.16 -14.81 1.13
CA LEU A 47 -0.22 -15.38 2.09
C LEU A 47 -0.77 -16.67 2.71
N THR A 48 0.11 -17.65 2.90
CA THR A 48 -0.19 -18.83 3.73
C THR A 48 -0.20 -18.43 5.21
N GLU A 49 -0.73 -19.29 6.07
CA GLU A 49 -0.76 -19.07 7.52
C GLU A 49 0.64 -18.80 8.10
N ALA A 50 1.63 -19.62 7.73
CA ALA A 50 3.01 -19.44 8.17
C ALA A 50 3.63 -18.12 7.67
N GLN A 51 3.34 -17.74 6.42
CA GLN A 51 3.78 -16.46 5.86
C GLN A 51 3.09 -15.28 6.54
N SER A 52 1.81 -15.40 6.82
CA SER A 52 1.02 -14.40 7.55
C SER A 52 1.60 -14.15 8.94
N ALA A 53 1.86 -15.22 9.71
CA ALA A 53 2.45 -15.12 11.03
C ALA A 53 3.85 -14.46 11.01
N PHE A 54 4.66 -14.76 9.99
CA PHE A 54 5.96 -14.11 9.79
C PHE A 54 5.81 -12.63 9.48
N VAL A 55 4.93 -12.29 8.52
CA VAL A 55 4.70 -10.91 8.08
C VAL A 55 4.15 -10.04 9.22
N ASP A 56 3.22 -10.56 10.00
CA ASP A 56 2.62 -9.84 11.14
C ASP A 56 3.66 -9.58 12.23
N ARG A 57 4.54 -10.54 12.52
CA ARG A 57 5.67 -10.35 13.45
C ARG A 57 6.69 -9.36 12.90
N TYR A 58 7.07 -9.51 11.62
CA TYR A 58 7.99 -8.57 10.97
C TYR A 58 7.47 -7.14 11.01
N PHE A 59 6.16 -6.97 10.81
CA PHE A 59 5.52 -5.66 10.93
C PHE A 59 5.68 -5.09 12.34
N GLU A 60 5.37 -5.87 13.38
CA GLU A 60 5.44 -5.41 14.77
C GLU A 60 6.88 -5.05 15.20
N ASP A 61 7.85 -5.90 14.84
CA ASP A 61 9.23 -5.76 15.31
C ASP A 61 10.02 -4.70 14.53
N ASN A 62 9.77 -4.56 13.23
CA ASN A 62 10.63 -3.75 12.35
C ASN A 62 9.92 -2.57 11.69
N VAL A 63 8.65 -2.73 11.31
CA VAL A 63 7.95 -1.74 10.48
C VAL A 63 7.19 -0.74 11.36
N TYR A 64 6.38 -1.22 12.27
CA TYR A 64 5.55 -0.39 13.14
C TYR A 64 6.33 0.71 13.89
N PRO A 65 7.53 0.46 14.47
CA PRO A 65 8.27 1.48 15.22
C PRO A 65 8.76 2.66 14.38
N VAL A 66 8.86 2.52 13.08
CA VAL A 66 9.37 3.57 12.16
C VAL A 66 8.26 4.24 11.35
N LEU A 67 6.99 3.81 11.51
CA LEU A 67 5.87 4.42 10.81
C LEU A 67 5.37 5.67 11.54
N THR A 68 4.94 6.65 10.74
CA THR A 68 4.29 7.87 11.23
C THR A 68 2.95 8.05 10.51
N PRO A 69 1.87 7.43 11.02
CA PRO A 69 0.55 7.59 10.43
C PRO A 69 -0.01 8.98 10.68
N MET A 70 -0.69 9.54 9.68
CA MET A 70 -1.34 10.85 9.73
C MET A 70 -2.80 10.69 9.30
N ALA A 71 -3.73 11.00 10.18
CA ALA A 71 -5.14 11.13 9.85
C ALA A 71 -5.48 12.60 9.63
N MET A 72 -6.27 12.88 8.61
CA MET A 72 -6.73 14.23 8.29
C MET A 72 -8.16 14.42 8.78
N ASP A 73 -8.37 15.56 9.42
CA ASP A 73 -9.70 16.04 9.80
C ASP A 73 -9.89 17.48 9.31
N SER A 74 -11.08 18.03 9.51
CA SER A 74 -11.40 19.39 9.11
C SER A 74 -10.50 20.48 9.74
N SER A 75 -9.78 20.15 10.81
CA SER A 75 -8.87 21.06 11.54
C SER A 75 -7.41 20.96 11.09
N ARG A 76 -7.06 19.92 10.31
CA ARG A 76 -5.69 19.65 9.87
C ARG A 76 -5.58 19.74 8.36
N PRO A 77 -4.73 20.63 7.81
CA PRO A 77 -4.52 20.73 6.37
C PRO A 77 -3.88 19.43 5.83
N PHE A 78 -4.05 19.20 4.53
CA PHE A 78 -3.43 18.08 3.85
C PHE A 78 -1.91 18.08 4.09
N PRO A 79 -1.31 16.95 4.54
CA PRO A 79 0.11 16.90 4.87
C PRO A 79 0.97 17.12 3.62
N LEU A 80 2.12 17.78 3.83
CA LEU A 80 3.09 17.97 2.76
C LEU A 80 3.81 16.64 2.45
N ILE A 81 3.30 15.94 1.45
CA ILE A 81 3.89 14.69 1.00
C ILE A 81 5.09 14.98 0.10
N ARG A 82 6.20 14.32 0.36
CA ARG A 82 7.42 14.46 -0.44
C ARG A 82 7.21 13.96 -1.87
N ASN A 83 7.83 14.65 -2.83
CA ASN A 83 7.80 14.23 -4.22
C ASN A 83 8.35 12.81 -4.41
N LYS A 84 7.66 11.98 -5.19
CA LYS A 84 8.02 10.59 -5.55
C LYS A 84 8.09 9.59 -4.39
N THR A 85 7.74 9.95 -3.14
CA THR A 85 7.65 8.96 -2.05
C THR A 85 6.47 8.04 -2.25
N LEU A 86 6.66 6.77 -1.88
CA LEU A 86 5.58 5.80 -1.81
C LEU A 86 4.86 5.95 -0.47
N ASN A 87 3.54 5.99 -0.50
CA ASN A 87 2.68 6.14 0.66
C ASN A 87 1.51 5.17 0.57
N ILE A 88 0.93 4.80 1.70
CA ILE A 88 -0.36 4.12 1.77
C ILE A 88 -1.40 5.18 2.15
N GLY A 89 -2.41 5.35 1.31
CA GLY A 89 -3.60 6.13 1.60
C GLY A 89 -4.70 5.22 2.10
N ALA A 90 -5.38 5.62 3.16
CA ALA A 90 -6.50 4.88 3.72
C ALA A 90 -7.73 5.78 3.86
N LEU A 91 -8.90 5.23 3.60
CA LEU A 91 -10.17 5.81 4.02
C LEU A 91 -10.56 5.15 5.35
N ILE A 92 -10.77 5.99 6.35
CA ILE A 92 -11.07 5.57 7.70
C ILE A 92 -12.37 6.22 8.19
N SER A 93 -13.12 5.52 9.03
CA SER A 93 -14.31 6.04 9.71
C SER A 93 -14.18 5.87 11.22
N LYS A 94 -14.71 6.81 12.00
CA LYS A 94 -14.68 6.68 13.47
C LYS A 94 -15.49 5.47 13.90
N LYS A 95 -14.91 4.64 14.77
CA LYS A 95 -15.63 3.54 15.42
C LYS A 95 -16.79 4.12 16.24
N GLU A 96 -18.01 3.59 16.06
CA GLU A 96 -19.13 3.95 16.90
C GLU A 96 -18.84 3.54 18.35
N LYS A 97 -18.72 4.53 19.23
CA LYS A 97 -18.75 4.25 20.66
C LYS A 97 -20.18 3.93 21.06
N SER A 98 -20.42 2.81 21.72
CA SER A 98 -21.74 2.35 22.20
C SER A 98 -22.39 3.29 23.25
N ASP A 99 -21.79 4.42 23.58
CA ASP A 99 -22.36 5.40 24.49
C ASP A 99 -23.37 6.32 23.78
N LYS A 100 -24.64 6.01 23.98
CA LYS A 100 -25.83 6.67 23.41
C LYS A 100 -26.06 8.14 23.85
N LEU A 101 -25.12 8.84 24.46
CA LEU A 101 -25.36 10.15 25.09
C LEU A 101 -24.89 11.37 24.31
N ASN A 102 -24.11 11.23 23.23
CA ASN A 102 -23.71 12.39 22.40
C ASN A 102 -23.92 12.14 20.90
N LYS A 103 -25.16 12.29 20.46
CA LYS A 103 -25.63 12.20 19.06
C LYS A 103 -25.14 13.31 18.11
N LYS A 104 -24.05 14.02 18.39
CA LYS A 104 -23.54 15.11 17.56
C LYS A 104 -22.24 14.81 16.80
N ASP A 105 -21.56 13.72 17.11
CA ASP A 105 -20.44 13.29 16.30
C ASP A 105 -21.00 12.57 15.07
N LYS A 106 -20.68 13.08 13.89
CA LYS A 106 -21.07 12.55 12.59
C LYS A 106 -20.55 11.13 12.42
N ALA A 107 -21.31 10.14 12.92
CA ALA A 107 -21.08 8.74 12.61
C ALA A 107 -21.15 8.56 11.09
N GLY A 108 -20.11 8.00 10.49
CA GLY A 108 -20.07 7.74 9.04
C GLY A 108 -19.30 8.78 8.21
N GLU A 109 -18.71 9.82 8.80
CA GLU A 109 -17.79 10.70 8.06
C GLU A 109 -16.51 9.95 7.70
N LEU A 110 -16.25 9.79 6.40
CA LEU A 110 -15.02 9.22 5.89
C LEU A 110 -13.91 10.27 5.97
N LEU A 111 -12.81 9.89 6.61
CA LEU A 111 -11.59 10.68 6.70
C LEU A 111 -10.51 10.03 5.85
N PHE A 112 -9.65 10.84 5.27
CA PHE A 112 -8.45 10.36 4.62
C PHE A 112 -7.30 10.27 5.63
N ALA A 113 -6.59 9.15 5.61
CA ALA A 113 -5.38 8.95 6.38
C ALA A 113 -4.25 8.53 5.44
N THR A 114 -3.03 8.79 5.84
CA THR A 114 -1.86 8.40 5.05
C THR A 114 -0.70 8.00 5.95
N VAL A 115 0.11 7.08 5.46
CA VAL A 115 1.38 6.70 6.06
C VAL A 115 2.44 6.54 4.98
N GLN A 116 3.62 7.10 5.19
CA GLN A 116 4.72 6.95 4.24
C GLN A 116 5.35 5.56 4.40
N VAL A 117 5.60 4.88 3.28
CA VAL A 117 6.41 3.66 3.26
C VAL A 117 7.86 4.06 3.56
N PRO A 118 8.47 3.56 4.65
CA PRO A 118 9.78 4.01 5.10
C PRO A 118 10.88 3.54 4.16
N SER A 119 11.71 4.46 3.67
CA SER A 119 12.85 4.16 2.81
C SER A 119 14.06 3.59 3.56
N VAL A 120 14.04 3.61 4.88
CA VAL A 120 15.09 3.04 5.74
C VAL A 120 15.01 1.51 5.79
N LEU A 121 13.85 0.93 5.49
CA LEU A 121 13.65 -0.51 5.41
C LEU A 121 13.76 -1.02 3.97
N PRO A 122 14.18 -2.29 3.76
CA PRO A 122 14.17 -2.89 2.44
C PRO A 122 12.74 -3.00 1.91
N ARG A 123 12.51 -2.56 0.66
CA ARG A 123 11.19 -2.65 0.04
C ARG A 123 10.78 -4.08 -0.31
N VAL A 124 11.76 -4.94 -0.64
CA VAL A 124 11.55 -6.36 -0.94
C VAL A 124 11.93 -7.15 0.29
N VAL A 125 10.97 -7.82 0.90
CA VAL A 125 11.16 -8.60 2.13
C VAL A 125 11.04 -10.08 1.79
N GLN A 126 12.07 -10.86 2.13
CA GLN A 126 12.02 -12.32 1.99
C GLN A 126 11.18 -12.92 3.12
N ILE A 127 10.29 -13.83 2.75
CA ILE A 127 9.39 -14.54 3.66
C ILE A 127 9.54 -16.05 3.50
N PRO A 128 9.03 -16.87 4.42
CA PRO A 128 9.11 -18.33 4.32
C PRO A 128 8.56 -18.84 3.00
N SER A 129 9.31 -19.70 2.32
CA SER A 129 8.92 -20.33 1.06
C SER A 129 8.15 -21.63 1.30
N LYS A 130 7.27 -22.00 0.36
CA LYS A 130 6.50 -23.25 0.42
C LYS A 130 7.36 -24.48 0.13
N LYS A 131 8.44 -24.32 -0.64
CA LYS A 131 9.35 -25.38 -1.04
C LYS A 131 10.78 -25.01 -0.66
N ASP A 132 11.53 -26.00 -0.24
CA ASP A 132 12.97 -25.85 0.02
C ASP A 132 13.70 -25.52 -1.30
N GLY A 133 14.59 -24.52 -1.23
CA GLY A 133 15.34 -24.04 -2.39
C GLY A 133 14.66 -22.89 -3.15
N ASP A 134 13.37 -22.65 -2.96
CA ASP A 134 12.68 -21.51 -3.54
C ASP A 134 12.87 -20.25 -2.68
N THR A 135 12.79 -19.10 -3.32
CA THR A 135 12.77 -17.79 -2.64
C THR A 135 11.41 -17.14 -2.79
N THR A 136 10.76 -16.81 -1.69
CA THR A 136 9.50 -16.07 -1.70
C THR A 136 9.71 -14.68 -1.11
N VAL A 137 9.17 -13.67 -1.79
CA VAL A 137 9.28 -12.27 -1.38
C VAL A 137 7.92 -11.59 -1.40
N ILE A 138 7.79 -10.56 -0.54
CA ILE A 138 6.64 -9.64 -0.50
C ILE A 138 7.15 -8.21 -0.50
N LEU A 139 6.35 -7.27 -0.97
CA LEU A 139 6.68 -5.85 -0.93
C LEU A 139 6.31 -5.24 0.42
N LEU A 140 7.10 -4.28 0.87
CA LEU A 140 6.91 -3.62 2.17
C LEU A 140 5.55 -2.91 2.25
N GLU A 141 5.08 -2.33 1.15
CA GLU A 141 3.74 -1.73 1.06
C GLU A 141 2.62 -2.73 1.35
N GLU A 142 2.74 -3.98 0.89
CA GLU A 142 1.77 -5.05 1.18
C GLU A 142 1.75 -5.44 2.67
N ILE A 143 2.93 -5.44 3.30
CA ILE A 143 3.06 -5.69 4.74
C ILE A 143 2.36 -4.60 5.55
N ILE A 144 2.51 -3.33 5.13
CA ILE A 144 1.88 -2.18 5.79
C ILE A 144 0.36 -2.22 5.56
N GLU A 145 -0.08 -2.46 4.32
CA GLU A 145 -1.50 -2.51 3.96
C GLU A 145 -2.24 -3.61 4.74
N ARG A 146 -1.65 -4.79 4.85
CA ARG A 146 -2.17 -5.90 5.68
C ARG A 146 -2.39 -5.53 7.14
N ASN A 147 -1.54 -4.68 7.71
CA ASN A 147 -1.56 -4.33 9.13
C ASN A 147 -2.04 -2.88 9.37
N ILE A 148 -2.70 -2.28 8.38
CA ILE A 148 -3.08 -0.87 8.42
C ILE A 148 -4.03 -0.54 9.59
N ASP A 149 -4.90 -1.47 9.96
CA ASP A 149 -5.81 -1.34 11.10
C ASP A 149 -5.09 -1.10 12.43
N LYS A 150 -3.89 -1.65 12.59
CA LYS A 150 -3.07 -1.48 13.79
C LYS A 150 -2.55 -0.03 13.94
N LEU A 151 -2.54 0.74 12.85
CA LEU A 151 -2.10 2.14 12.85
C LEU A 151 -3.24 3.10 13.24
N PHE A 152 -4.49 2.70 13.08
CA PHE A 152 -5.67 3.56 13.27
C PHE A 152 -6.67 2.94 14.26
N LEU A 153 -6.21 2.63 15.48
CA LEU A 153 -6.96 1.85 16.49
C LEU A 153 -8.36 2.39 16.84
N SER A 154 -8.57 3.73 16.74
CA SER A 154 -9.85 4.38 17.02
C SER A 154 -10.77 4.49 15.80
N TYR A 155 -10.38 3.91 14.68
CA TYR A 155 -11.08 3.98 13.41
C TYR A 155 -11.25 2.59 12.81
N ASP A 156 -12.28 2.44 11.99
CA ASP A 156 -12.43 1.32 11.07
C ASP A 156 -11.83 1.72 9.73
N VAL A 157 -10.96 0.89 9.16
CA VAL A 157 -10.38 1.11 7.84
C VAL A 157 -11.32 0.55 6.78
N VAL A 158 -11.79 1.42 5.89
CA VAL A 158 -12.71 1.05 4.81
C VAL A 158 -11.94 0.49 3.62
N CYS A 159 -10.85 1.14 3.24
CA CYS A 159 -9.91 0.67 2.23
C CYS A 159 -8.54 1.33 2.42
N ALA A 160 -7.51 0.67 1.91
CA ALA A 160 -6.16 1.20 1.89
C ALA A 160 -5.47 0.81 0.58
N HIS A 161 -4.69 1.74 0.01
CA HIS A 161 -3.97 1.48 -1.25
C HIS A 161 -2.68 2.29 -1.32
N PRO A 162 -1.63 1.74 -1.95
CA PRO A 162 -0.39 2.46 -2.19
C PRO A 162 -0.60 3.57 -3.24
N TYR A 163 0.02 4.71 -3.02
CA TYR A 163 0.01 5.82 -3.96
C TYR A 163 1.33 6.60 -3.96
N ARG A 164 1.54 7.37 -5.01
CA ARG A 164 2.72 8.22 -5.17
C ARG A 164 2.30 9.56 -5.78
N ILE A 165 2.83 10.64 -5.23
CA ILE A 165 2.65 11.99 -5.80
C ILE A 165 3.89 12.37 -6.59
N MET A 166 3.68 12.83 -7.80
CA MET A 166 4.72 13.44 -8.65
C MET A 166 4.41 14.92 -8.84
N ARG A 167 5.42 15.75 -8.59
CA ARG A 167 5.38 17.22 -8.78
C ARG A 167 6.46 17.63 -9.76
#